data_4a31bd8fb30d6bc729be3f5346217fb4
#
_entry.id   4a31bd8fb30d6bc729be3f5346217fb4
#
_cell.length_a   1.000
_cell.length_b   1.000
_cell.length_c   1.000
_cell.angle_alpha   90.00
_cell.angle_beta   90.00
_cell.angle_gamma   90.00
#
_symmetry.space_group_name_H-M   'P 1'
#
loop_
_entity.id
_entity.type
_entity.pdbx_description
1 polymer ?
#
loop_
_entity_poly.entity_id
_entity_poly.type
_entity_poly.pdbx_seq_one_letter_code
_entity_poly.pdbx_strand_id
1 'polypeptide(L)'
;MDINLQELTGIRLDLFVVALAALVVVLIIILIVNSVKMSKLKKNYKIFMEGKDAKSLEDTLIRRLDQIDDLMESDKENKEAIQVVLDHLDATYQKVGLVKYDAFNEMGGKLSFSLALLNRKNDGFIINAMHSREGCYTYIKEIISGNSVILLSEEEKEALEEAVNYK
;
A
#
# COMPACT_ATOMS: atom_id res chain seq x y z
N MET A 1 5.64 2.43 88.87
CA MET A 1 6.04 3.60 88.11
C MET A 1 5.15 3.58 86.86
N ASP A 2 3.89 3.99 87.05
CA ASP A 2 2.88 3.96 85.98
C ASP A 2 3.08 5.23 85.14
N ILE A 3 3.64 5.05 83.97
CA ILE A 3 3.81 6.09 82.95
C ILE A 3 2.44 6.39 82.36
N ASN A 4 1.84 7.51 82.83
CA ASN A 4 0.53 7.92 82.37
C ASN A 4 0.68 8.54 80.94
N LEU A 5 0.48 7.80 79.95
CA LEU A 5 0.59 8.18 78.50
C LEU A 5 -0.27 9.42 78.17
N GLN A 6 -1.27 9.73 78.99
CA GLN A 6 -2.14 10.89 78.86
C GLN A 6 -1.40 12.24 79.15
N GLU A 7 -0.42 12.21 80.03
CA GLU A 7 0.37 13.42 80.39
C GLU A 7 1.48 13.71 79.37
N LEU A 8 1.96 12.71 78.65
CA LEU A 8 3.04 12.83 77.64
C LEU A 8 2.58 13.30 76.27
N THR A 9 1.38 13.02 75.89
CA THR A 9 0.93 13.26 74.48
C THR A 9 -0.23 14.22 74.36
N GLY A 10 -0.91 14.57 75.46
CA GLY A 10 -2.09 15.45 75.45
C GLY A 10 -3.32 14.89 74.71
N ILE A 11 -3.25 13.63 74.21
CA ILE A 11 -4.31 12.98 73.41
C ILE A 11 -5.07 12.03 74.34
N ARG A 12 -6.39 12.09 74.30
CA ARG A 12 -7.26 11.14 75.04
C ARG A 12 -6.97 9.70 74.52
N LEU A 13 -6.70 8.82 75.50
CA LEU A 13 -6.36 7.39 75.17
C LEU A 13 -7.33 6.72 74.21
N ASP A 14 -8.62 7.08 74.36
CA ASP A 14 -9.68 6.57 73.49
C ASP A 14 -9.51 6.97 72.01
N LEU A 15 -9.06 8.21 71.78
CA LEU A 15 -8.79 8.74 70.44
C LEU A 15 -7.57 8.05 69.77
N PHE A 16 -6.54 7.76 70.57
CA PHE A 16 -5.34 7.04 70.10
C PHE A 16 -5.66 5.59 69.70
N VAL A 17 -6.48 4.89 70.51
CA VAL A 17 -6.93 3.51 70.18
C VAL A 17 -7.78 3.48 68.90
N VAL A 18 -8.69 4.45 68.72
CA VAL A 18 -9.49 4.54 67.48
C VAL A 18 -8.63 4.84 66.29
N ALA A 19 -7.65 5.73 66.38
CA ALA A 19 -6.71 6.04 65.30
C ALA A 19 -5.85 4.81 64.91
N LEU A 20 -5.37 4.07 65.92
CA LEU A 20 -4.61 2.84 65.69
C LEU A 20 -5.46 1.78 65.02
N ALA A 21 -6.72 1.57 65.45
CA ALA A 21 -7.65 0.66 64.83
C ALA A 21 -7.95 1.02 63.38
N ALA A 22 -8.16 2.30 63.07
CA ALA A 22 -8.33 2.79 61.70
C ALA A 22 -7.11 2.54 60.84
N LEU A 23 -5.89 2.78 61.36
CA LEU A 23 -4.67 2.46 60.64
C LEU A 23 -4.52 0.99 60.30
N VAL A 24 -4.83 0.08 61.23
CA VAL A 24 -4.80 -1.37 61.01
C VAL A 24 -5.80 -1.77 59.93
N VAL A 25 -7.01 -1.21 59.91
CA VAL A 25 -8.01 -1.49 58.86
C VAL A 25 -7.49 -1.06 57.49
N VAL A 26 -6.88 0.13 57.36
CA VAL A 26 -6.28 0.63 56.11
C VAL A 26 -5.16 -0.31 55.66
N LEU A 27 -4.29 -0.77 56.55
CA LEU A 27 -3.22 -1.71 56.22
C LEU A 27 -3.78 -3.05 55.70
N ILE A 28 -4.82 -3.56 56.33
CA ILE A 28 -5.49 -4.81 55.86
C ILE A 28 -6.08 -4.63 54.45
N ILE A 29 -6.72 -3.50 54.17
CA ILE A 29 -7.25 -3.20 52.83
C ILE A 29 -6.12 -3.17 51.80
N ILE A 30 -5.00 -2.49 52.11
CA ILE A 30 -3.82 -2.42 51.23
C ILE A 30 -3.27 -3.83 50.95
N LEU A 31 -3.16 -4.68 51.99
CA LEU A 31 -2.69 -6.07 51.83
C LEU A 31 -3.61 -6.88 50.94
N ILE A 32 -4.94 -6.76 51.07
CA ILE A 32 -5.90 -7.47 50.24
C ILE A 32 -5.77 -7.01 48.79
N VAL A 33 -5.71 -5.71 48.53
CA VAL A 33 -5.55 -5.14 47.19
C VAL A 33 -4.25 -5.61 46.53
N ASN A 34 -3.14 -5.58 47.25
CA ASN A 34 -1.84 -6.07 46.75
C ASN A 34 -1.87 -7.59 46.47
N SER A 35 -2.50 -8.37 47.33
CA SER A 35 -2.64 -9.82 47.15
C SER A 35 -3.44 -10.15 45.87
N VAL A 36 -4.55 -9.42 45.61
CA VAL A 36 -5.37 -9.60 44.40
C VAL A 36 -4.60 -9.17 43.16
N LYS A 37 -3.88 -8.07 43.19
CA LYS A 37 -3.02 -7.62 42.06
C LYS A 37 -1.92 -8.64 41.77
N MET A 38 -1.25 -9.16 42.80
CA MET A 38 -0.21 -10.17 42.64
C MET A 38 -0.76 -11.47 42.07
N SER A 39 -1.94 -11.90 42.49
CA SER A 39 -2.60 -13.11 41.97
C SER A 39 -2.96 -12.95 40.48
N LYS A 40 -3.49 -11.77 40.07
CA LYS A 40 -3.75 -11.48 38.66
C LYS A 40 -2.47 -11.46 37.83
N LEU A 41 -1.40 -10.85 38.33
CA LEU A 41 -0.10 -10.82 37.66
C LEU A 41 0.47 -12.22 37.50
N LYS A 42 0.45 -13.04 38.57
CA LYS A 42 0.87 -14.46 38.53
C LYS A 42 0.04 -15.26 37.52
N LYS A 43 -1.28 -15.06 37.48
CA LYS A 43 -2.14 -15.74 36.52
C LYS A 43 -1.82 -15.38 35.08
N ASN A 44 -1.64 -14.09 34.77
CA ASN A 44 -1.25 -13.62 33.45
C ASN A 44 0.14 -14.13 33.04
N TYR A 45 1.12 -14.09 33.97
CA TYR A 45 2.44 -14.66 33.75
C TYR A 45 2.39 -16.16 33.50
N LYS A 46 1.56 -16.90 34.25
CA LYS A 46 1.36 -18.34 34.08
C LYS A 46 0.74 -18.66 32.71
N ILE A 47 -0.28 -17.93 32.28
CA ILE A 47 -0.89 -18.07 30.93
C ILE A 47 0.15 -17.79 29.84
N PHE A 48 0.99 -16.77 30.03
CA PHE A 48 2.06 -16.44 29.09
C PHE A 48 3.13 -17.54 29.03
N MET A 49 3.46 -18.15 30.17
CA MET A 49 4.48 -19.20 30.26
C MET A 49 3.94 -20.62 30.03
N GLU A 50 2.68 -20.93 30.36
CA GLU A 50 2.07 -22.27 30.13
C GLU A 50 1.71 -22.48 28.65
N GLY A 51 1.64 -21.42 27.85
CA GLY A 51 1.32 -21.52 26.42
C GLY A 51 2.48 -22.03 25.55
N LYS A 52 3.74 -21.91 25.98
CA LYS A 52 4.90 -22.31 25.16
C LYS A 52 6.13 -22.45 26.06
N ASP A 53 6.71 -23.64 26.10
CA ASP A 53 8.08 -23.82 26.54
C ASP A 53 8.97 -22.80 25.84
N ALA A 54 9.92 -22.18 26.55
CA ALA A 54 10.86 -21.20 25.99
C ALA A 54 11.51 -21.71 24.69
N LYS A 55 11.75 -23.02 24.60
CA LYS A 55 12.24 -23.72 23.42
C LYS A 55 11.25 -23.69 22.24
N SER A 56 9.94 -23.83 22.50
CA SER A 56 8.89 -23.72 21.47
C SER A 56 8.73 -22.29 20.94
N LEU A 57 9.04 -21.27 21.75
CA LEU A 57 9.05 -19.88 21.33
C LEU A 57 10.26 -19.58 20.44
N GLU A 58 11.43 -20.10 20.81
CA GLU A 58 12.67 -20.00 20.02
C GLU A 58 12.49 -20.65 18.64
N ASP A 59 12.01 -21.89 18.58
CA ASP A 59 11.73 -22.60 17.33
C ASP A 59 10.68 -21.86 16.46
N THR A 60 9.71 -21.22 17.10
CA THR A 60 8.70 -20.44 16.39
C THR A 60 9.29 -19.13 15.84
N LEU A 61 10.16 -18.46 16.60
CA LEU A 61 10.86 -17.26 16.17
C LEU A 61 11.80 -17.55 15.00
N ILE A 62 12.63 -18.61 15.11
CA ILE A 62 13.54 -19.03 14.04
C ILE A 62 12.74 -19.27 12.75
N ARG A 63 11.68 -20.07 12.82
CA ARG A 63 10.82 -20.33 11.66
C ARG A 63 10.19 -19.09 11.05
N ARG A 64 9.82 -18.08 11.89
CA ARG A 64 9.29 -16.82 11.39
C ARG A 64 10.36 -15.95 10.75
N LEU A 65 11.58 -15.98 11.27
CA LEU A 65 12.72 -15.29 10.65
C LEU A 65 13.05 -15.90 9.29
N ASP A 66 13.13 -17.24 9.19
CA ASP A 66 13.32 -17.94 7.91
C ASP A 66 12.21 -17.55 6.89
N GLN A 67 10.94 -17.52 7.31
CA GLN A 67 9.84 -17.08 6.46
C GLN A 67 9.95 -15.62 6.03
N ILE A 68 10.51 -14.76 6.86
CA ILE A 68 10.75 -13.34 6.51
C ILE A 68 11.86 -13.26 5.47
N ASP A 69 12.92 -14.03 5.61
CA ASP A 69 14.03 -14.05 4.65
C ASP A 69 13.55 -14.55 3.28
N ASP A 70 12.77 -15.65 3.23
CA ASP A 70 12.13 -16.14 2.00
C ASP A 70 11.22 -15.10 1.35
N LEU A 71 10.43 -14.36 2.16
CA LEU A 71 9.57 -13.29 1.67
C LEU A 71 10.37 -12.10 1.13
N MET A 72 11.48 -11.76 1.77
CA MET A 72 12.37 -10.68 1.31
C MET A 72 13.03 -11.02 -0.02
N GLU A 73 13.47 -12.29 -0.22
CA GLU A 73 14.00 -12.77 -1.49
C GLU A 73 12.94 -12.73 -2.59
N SER A 74 11.75 -13.28 -2.32
CA SER A 74 10.61 -13.24 -3.26
C SER A 74 10.16 -11.82 -3.60
N ASP A 75 10.16 -10.88 -2.64
CA ASP A 75 9.83 -9.47 -2.89
C ASP A 75 10.87 -8.81 -3.82
N LYS A 76 12.15 -9.15 -3.64
CA LYS A 76 13.21 -8.68 -4.51
C LYS A 76 13.04 -9.19 -5.94
N GLU A 77 12.81 -10.49 -6.11
CA GLU A 77 12.55 -11.11 -7.42
C GLU A 77 11.32 -10.49 -8.10
N ASN A 78 10.24 -10.27 -7.35
CA ASN A 78 9.03 -9.63 -7.87
C ASN A 78 9.30 -8.19 -8.32
N LYS A 79 10.07 -7.42 -7.57
CA LYS A 79 10.45 -6.05 -7.97
C LYS A 79 11.27 -6.04 -9.26
N GLU A 80 12.23 -6.94 -9.40
CA GLU A 80 13.04 -7.09 -10.61
C GLU A 80 12.15 -7.48 -11.80
N ALA A 81 11.25 -8.44 -11.64
CA ALA A 81 10.31 -8.85 -12.67
C ALA A 81 9.36 -7.70 -13.08
N ILE A 82 8.84 -6.95 -12.12
CA ILE A 82 7.99 -5.77 -12.39
C ILE A 82 8.78 -4.72 -13.18
N GLN A 83 10.05 -4.48 -12.83
CA GLN A 83 10.87 -3.51 -13.57
C GLN A 83 11.06 -3.94 -15.03
N VAL A 84 11.34 -5.21 -15.28
CA VAL A 84 11.44 -5.75 -16.66
C VAL A 84 10.13 -5.56 -17.42
N VAL A 85 8.98 -5.81 -16.79
CA VAL A 85 7.66 -5.60 -17.43
C VAL A 85 7.44 -4.12 -17.75
N LEU A 86 7.79 -3.21 -16.84
CA LEU A 86 7.66 -1.77 -17.06
C LEU A 86 8.55 -1.28 -18.21
N ASP A 87 9.79 -1.77 -18.28
CA ASP A 87 10.71 -1.43 -19.37
C ASP A 87 10.18 -1.92 -20.74
N HIS A 88 9.58 -3.12 -20.78
CA HIS A 88 8.93 -3.63 -22.00
C HIS A 88 7.69 -2.80 -22.37
N LEU A 89 6.89 -2.38 -21.38
CA LEU A 89 5.72 -1.53 -21.62
C LEU A 89 6.12 -0.16 -22.18
N ASP A 90 7.25 0.40 -21.81
CA ASP A 90 7.70 1.69 -22.33
C ASP A 90 7.97 1.64 -23.84
N ALA A 91 8.37 0.48 -24.38
CA ALA A 91 8.60 0.27 -25.80
C ALA A 91 7.35 -0.22 -26.58
N THR A 92 6.32 -0.69 -25.87
CA THR A 92 5.11 -1.24 -26.49
C THR A 92 4.16 -0.13 -26.91
N TYR A 93 3.54 -0.28 -28.10
CA TYR A 93 2.48 0.63 -28.53
C TYR A 93 1.20 0.35 -27.74
N GLN A 94 0.77 1.31 -26.97
CA GLN A 94 -0.37 1.18 -26.04
C GLN A 94 -1.41 2.27 -26.20
N LYS A 95 -1.09 3.34 -26.93
CA LYS A 95 -1.98 4.45 -27.23
C LYS A 95 -2.44 4.35 -28.67
N VAL A 96 -3.75 4.45 -28.88
CA VAL A 96 -4.37 4.25 -30.18
C VAL A 96 -5.31 5.42 -30.47
N GLY A 97 -5.22 5.99 -31.67
CA GLY A 97 -6.17 6.93 -32.21
C GLY A 97 -6.59 6.46 -33.60
N LEU A 98 -7.90 6.45 -33.89
CA LEU A 98 -8.44 5.94 -35.16
C LEU A 98 -9.52 6.85 -35.71
N VAL A 99 -9.22 7.56 -36.78
CA VAL A 99 -10.14 8.41 -37.52
C VAL A 99 -10.52 7.75 -38.85
N LYS A 100 -11.82 7.54 -39.07
CA LYS A 100 -12.35 7.04 -40.35
C LYS A 100 -12.99 8.17 -41.14
N TYR A 101 -12.64 8.27 -42.41
CA TYR A 101 -13.07 9.36 -43.25
C TYR A 101 -13.36 8.91 -44.71
N ASP A 102 -13.93 9.78 -45.52
CA ASP A 102 -14.12 9.56 -46.94
C ASP A 102 -13.16 10.47 -47.71
N ALA A 103 -12.05 9.89 -48.21
CA ALA A 103 -10.98 10.67 -48.83
C ALA A 103 -11.39 11.33 -50.17
N PHE A 104 -12.35 10.72 -50.92
CA PHE A 104 -12.67 11.12 -52.28
C PHE A 104 -14.15 11.41 -52.52
N ASN A 105 -15.03 11.25 -51.55
CA ASN A 105 -16.48 11.37 -51.64
C ASN A 105 -17.14 10.46 -52.71
N GLU A 106 -16.47 9.38 -53.08
CA GLU A 106 -16.85 8.57 -54.21
C GLU A 106 -17.43 7.19 -53.84
N MET A 107 -17.16 6.67 -52.66
CA MET A 107 -17.40 5.30 -52.29
C MET A 107 -18.64 5.05 -51.43
N GLY A 108 -19.40 6.07 -51.10
CA GLY A 108 -20.63 5.95 -50.32
C GLY A 108 -20.42 5.52 -48.85
N GLY A 109 -19.21 5.76 -48.28
CA GLY A 109 -18.92 5.46 -46.90
C GLY A 109 -17.49 5.83 -46.49
N LYS A 110 -17.23 5.89 -45.21
CA LYS A 110 -15.90 6.17 -44.63
C LYS A 110 -15.01 4.95 -44.66
N LEU A 111 -14.46 4.62 -45.83
CA LEU A 111 -13.58 3.46 -46.04
C LEU A 111 -12.09 3.81 -45.80
N SER A 112 -11.72 5.07 -45.93
CA SER A 112 -10.38 5.55 -45.60
C SER A 112 -10.23 5.71 -44.09
N PHE A 113 -9.01 5.54 -43.58
CA PHE A 113 -8.72 5.70 -42.18
C PHE A 113 -7.31 6.24 -41.93
N SER A 114 -7.15 6.93 -40.82
CA SER A 114 -5.87 7.27 -40.21
C SER A 114 -5.78 6.61 -38.83
N LEU A 115 -4.73 5.82 -38.63
CA LEU A 115 -4.48 5.06 -37.39
C LEU A 115 -3.15 5.50 -36.79
N ALA A 116 -3.20 6.12 -35.62
CA ALA A 116 -2.03 6.46 -34.83
C ALA A 116 -1.79 5.36 -33.76
N LEU A 117 -0.55 4.88 -33.67
CA LEU A 117 -0.09 3.94 -32.66
C LEU A 117 1.14 4.53 -31.96
N LEU A 118 1.04 4.77 -30.65
CA LEU A 118 2.10 5.40 -29.87
C LEU A 118 2.42 4.59 -28.61
N ASN A 119 3.69 4.64 -28.22
CA ASN A 119 4.17 4.12 -26.94
C ASN A 119 3.89 5.11 -25.80
N ARG A 120 4.34 4.80 -24.59
CA ARG A 120 4.19 5.66 -23.42
C ARG A 120 4.83 7.05 -23.59
N LYS A 121 5.93 7.14 -24.35
CA LYS A 121 6.68 8.38 -24.60
C LYS A 121 6.11 9.22 -25.74
N ASN A 122 4.99 8.76 -26.34
CA ASN A 122 4.39 9.30 -27.56
C ASN A 122 5.29 9.14 -28.80
N ASP A 123 6.15 8.12 -28.82
CA ASP A 123 6.86 7.71 -30.03
C ASP A 123 6.06 6.61 -30.72
N GLY A 124 6.09 6.62 -32.05
CA GLY A 124 5.37 5.63 -32.82
C GLY A 124 5.16 6.04 -34.27
N PHE A 125 3.99 5.74 -34.80
CA PHE A 125 3.71 6.04 -36.21
C PHE A 125 2.21 6.21 -36.46
N ILE A 126 1.92 6.85 -37.58
CA ILE A 126 0.59 6.94 -38.17
C ILE A 126 0.58 6.15 -39.45
N ILE A 127 -0.40 5.25 -39.59
CA ILE A 127 -0.75 4.59 -40.85
C ILE A 127 -1.95 5.33 -41.43
N ASN A 128 -1.83 5.81 -42.67
CA ASN A 128 -2.96 6.37 -43.38
C ASN A 128 -3.28 5.51 -44.63
N ALA A 129 -4.54 5.11 -44.73
CA ALA A 129 -5.02 4.34 -45.88
C ALA A 129 -6.18 5.10 -46.54
N MET A 130 -5.96 5.52 -47.77
CA MET A 130 -6.96 6.20 -48.61
C MET A 130 -7.55 5.22 -49.63
N HIS A 131 -8.85 5.03 -49.58
CA HIS A 131 -9.59 4.15 -50.51
C HIS A 131 -10.25 5.00 -51.61
N SER A 132 -9.98 4.61 -52.86
CA SER A 132 -10.66 5.14 -54.03
C SER A 132 -11.26 3.98 -54.85
N ARG A 133 -12.00 4.29 -55.94
CA ARG A 133 -12.52 3.28 -56.88
C ARG A 133 -11.41 2.54 -57.61
N GLU A 134 -10.28 3.17 -57.81
CA GLU A 134 -9.15 2.63 -58.59
C GLU A 134 -8.14 1.87 -57.72
N GLY A 135 -8.19 2.02 -56.39
CA GLY A 135 -7.25 1.33 -55.49
C GLY A 135 -7.18 1.91 -54.09
N CYS A 136 -6.24 1.38 -53.33
CA CYS A 136 -5.96 1.85 -51.98
C CYS A 136 -4.51 2.34 -51.89
N TYR A 137 -4.31 3.55 -51.38
CA TYR A 137 -3.00 4.14 -51.13
C TYR A 137 -2.73 4.12 -49.63
N THR A 138 -1.64 3.43 -49.24
CA THR A 138 -1.27 3.33 -47.84
C THR A 138 0.15 3.85 -47.64
N TYR A 139 0.36 4.69 -46.62
CA TYR A 139 1.67 5.19 -46.24
C TYR A 139 1.79 5.34 -44.70
N ILE A 140 3.02 5.46 -44.23
CA ILE A 140 3.33 5.55 -42.80
C ILE A 140 4.12 6.83 -42.59
N LYS A 141 3.81 7.55 -41.49
CA LYS A 141 4.55 8.69 -40.97
C LYS A 141 5.05 8.40 -39.56
N GLU A 142 6.30 8.69 -39.29
CA GLU A 142 6.91 8.52 -37.99
C GLU A 142 6.51 9.65 -37.04
N ILE A 143 6.28 9.29 -35.78
CA ILE A 143 5.98 10.23 -34.68
C ILE A 143 7.05 10.09 -33.62
N ILE A 144 7.64 11.21 -33.23
CA ILE A 144 8.68 11.30 -32.19
C ILE A 144 8.20 12.30 -31.16
N SER A 145 8.07 11.85 -29.91
CA SER A 145 7.61 12.68 -28.78
C SER A 145 6.29 13.44 -29.09
N GLY A 146 5.35 12.76 -29.79
CA GLY A 146 4.06 13.34 -30.14
C GLY A 146 4.09 14.30 -31.33
N ASN A 147 5.20 14.39 -32.07
CA ASN A 147 5.36 15.29 -33.22
C ASN A 147 5.78 14.54 -34.47
N SER A 148 5.34 15.01 -35.62
CA SER A 148 5.76 14.51 -36.93
C SER A 148 6.71 15.49 -37.61
N VAL A 149 7.75 14.97 -38.25
CA VAL A 149 8.66 15.77 -39.11
C VAL A 149 7.97 16.15 -40.44
N ILE A 150 7.03 15.30 -40.89
CA ILE A 150 6.30 15.46 -42.14
C ILE A 150 4.93 16.10 -41.84
N LEU A 151 4.46 17.00 -42.70
CA LEU A 151 3.15 17.64 -42.55
C LEU A 151 2.04 16.57 -42.48
N LEU A 152 1.21 16.64 -41.46
CA LEU A 152 0.05 15.78 -41.25
C LEU A 152 -1.20 16.37 -41.92
N SER A 153 -2.08 15.51 -42.47
CA SER A 153 -3.44 15.91 -42.85
C SER A 153 -4.29 16.19 -41.61
N GLU A 154 -5.49 16.73 -41.78
CA GLU A 154 -6.40 17.01 -40.65
C GLU A 154 -6.82 15.72 -39.93
N GLU A 155 -7.09 14.64 -40.67
CA GLU A 155 -7.47 13.34 -40.13
C GLU A 155 -6.30 12.64 -39.43
N GLU A 156 -5.08 12.85 -39.89
CA GLU A 156 -3.88 12.35 -39.24
C GLU A 156 -3.60 13.09 -37.93
N LYS A 157 -3.83 14.42 -37.90
CA LYS A 157 -3.72 15.21 -36.67
C LYS A 157 -4.75 14.78 -35.65
N GLU A 158 -6.02 14.59 -36.08
CA GLU A 158 -7.08 14.12 -35.21
C GLU A 158 -6.77 12.74 -34.62
N ALA A 159 -6.28 11.81 -35.44
CA ALA A 159 -5.86 10.48 -34.98
C ALA A 159 -4.67 10.58 -33.98
N LEU A 160 -3.72 11.49 -34.24
CA LEU A 160 -2.61 11.71 -33.33
C LEU A 160 -3.09 12.27 -31.99
N GLU A 161 -3.99 13.24 -31.99
CA GLU A 161 -4.56 13.84 -30.78
C GLU A 161 -5.35 12.82 -29.96
N GLU A 162 -6.15 11.95 -30.62
CA GLU A 162 -6.84 10.84 -29.95
C GLU A 162 -5.84 9.91 -29.27
N ALA A 163 -4.75 9.52 -29.96
CA ALA A 163 -3.73 8.62 -29.41
C ALA A 163 -2.99 9.28 -28.21
N VAL A 164 -2.61 10.54 -28.31
CA VAL A 164 -1.92 11.27 -27.24
C VAL A 164 -2.80 11.40 -25.99
N ASN A 165 -4.10 11.63 -26.17
CA ASN A 165 -5.10 11.79 -25.12
C ASN A 165 -5.71 10.45 -24.65
N TYR A 166 -5.26 9.32 -25.19
CA TYR A 166 -5.73 7.97 -24.81
C TYR A 166 -5.52 7.71 -23.33
N LYS A 167 -6.58 7.37 -22.60
CA LYS A 167 -6.59 7.11 -21.15
C LYS A 167 -6.58 5.62 -20.83
#